data_31c09a2be865d0770cb5156cc4c00755
#
_entry.id   31c09a2be865d0770cb5156cc4c00755
#
_cell.length_a   1.000
_cell.length_b   1.000
_cell.length_c   1.000
_cell.angle_alpha   90.00
_cell.angle_beta   90.00
_cell.angle_gamma   90.00
#
_symmetry.space_group_name_H-M   'P 1'
#
loop_
_entity.id
_entity.type
_entity.pdbx_description
1 polymer ?
#
loop_
_entity_poly.entity_id
_entity_poly.type
_entity_poly.pdbx_seq_one_letter_code
_entity_poly.pdbx_strand_id
1 'polypeptide(L)'
;MPRPLRIQYAGACYHVMSRGDGREAIFADDHDREVFVATLGQTCTKTGWQVHAYCLMSNHFHWVIETPQPNLVAGIRWMLGTYTQRFNRQHRHWGHLFGGRYKAQLIDERSASYLVAACNYVHLNPARAGLIQEGQKLETYPWSSYPAYLRPRIRPPWLRVDRVLGEHGLQEDTVKSRREFTRRMEQICPADLAGEHAPLRRGWKLGAEDFADWLAERLGRRGRPGERARERRETDEALAERLVGAGLREAGWKEAELKLYPKGHRVKVHLARRLRAETPMTRSWITNRLQMGSASYLSNLLGSV
;
A
#
# COMPACT_ATOMS: atom_id res chain seq x y z
N MET A 1 -4.80 -15.81 22.80
CA MET A 1 -4.23 -16.57 21.67
C MET A 1 -3.28 -15.71 20.88
N PRO A 2 -2.08 -16.19 20.50
CA PRO A 2 -1.19 -15.46 19.61
C PRO A 2 -1.91 -15.23 18.27
N ARG A 3 -1.83 -13.99 17.75
CA ARG A 3 -2.47 -13.66 16.47
C ARG A 3 -1.67 -14.26 15.32
N PRO A 4 -2.30 -14.89 14.31
CA PRO A 4 -1.59 -15.49 13.21
C PRO A 4 -0.73 -14.45 12.47
N LEU A 5 0.50 -14.86 12.11
CA LEU A 5 1.40 -14.05 11.28
C LEU A 5 0.78 -13.86 9.90
N ARG A 6 1.01 -12.68 9.32
CA ARG A 6 0.59 -12.44 7.94
C ARG A 6 1.53 -13.11 6.96
N ILE A 7 0.97 -13.86 6.05
CA ILE A 7 1.72 -14.47 4.95
C ILE A 7 2.20 -13.34 4.02
N GLN A 8 3.49 -13.33 3.71
CA GLN A 8 4.10 -12.35 2.83
C GLN A 8 5.25 -13.02 2.06
N TYR A 9 5.28 -12.80 0.75
CA TYR A 9 6.35 -13.24 -0.16
C TYR A 9 6.48 -12.25 -1.32
N ALA A 10 7.58 -12.30 -2.04
CA ALA A 10 7.84 -11.44 -3.18
C ALA A 10 6.84 -11.71 -4.32
N GLY A 11 6.22 -10.67 -4.85
CA GLY A 11 5.20 -10.76 -5.91
C GLY A 11 3.79 -11.07 -5.39
N ALA A 12 3.58 -11.18 -4.07
CA ALA A 12 2.26 -11.50 -3.53
C ALA A 12 1.25 -10.37 -3.78
N CYS A 13 0.05 -10.75 -4.25
CA CYS A 13 -1.08 -9.87 -4.42
C CYS A 13 -2.04 -9.98 -3.24
N TYR A 14 -2.60 -8.83 -2.82
CA TYR A 14 -3.51 -8.78 -1.68
C TYR A 14 -4.70 -7.87 -1.96
N HIS A 15 -5.88 -8.31 -1.54
CA HIS A 15 -6.97 -7.40 -1.24
C HIS A 15 -6.85 -6.93 0.21
N VAL A 16 -6.63 -5.64 0.40
CA VAL A 16 -6.42 -5.01 1.72
C VAL A 16 -7.59 -4.11 2.06
N MET A 17 -8.05 -4.19 3.31
CA MET A 17 -9.11 -3.35 3.84
C MET A 17 -8.80 -2.96 5.27
N SER A 18 -9.09 -1.72 5.65
CA SER A 18 -9.17 -1.27 7.04
C SER A 18 -10.35 -0.33 7.22
N ARG A 19 -10.87 -0.28 8.44
CA ARG A 19 -12.05 0.50 8.79
C ARG A 19 -11.76 1.37 10.01
N GLY A 20 -12.46 2.49 10.11
CA GLY A 20 -12.43 3.37 11.26
C GLY A 20 -12.80 2.67 12.56
N ASP A 21 -12.22 3.12 13.65
CA ASP A 21 -12.58 2.65 14.98
C ASP A 21 -14.05 2.96 15.26
N GLY A 22 -14.74 2.08 15.95
CA GLY A 22 -16.19 2.20 16.16
C GLY A 22 -17.03 2.29 14.86
N ARG A 23 -16.44 2.02 13.68
CA ARG A 23 -17.01 2.28 12.33
C ARG A 23 -17.17 3.76 12.00
N GLU A 24 -16.47 4.62 12.70
CA GLU A 24 -16.46 6.06 12.44
C GLU A 24 -15.82 6.40 11.09
N ALA A 25 -16.09 7.59 10.59
CA ALA A 25 -15.50 8.09 9.36
C ALA A 25 -13.97 8.23 9.50
N ILE A 26 -13.25 7.82 8.46
CA ILE A 26 -11.79 7.99 8.38
C ILE A 26 -11.39 9.16 7.48
N PHE A 27 -12.37 9.84 6.92
CA PHE A 27 -12.25 11.06 6.14
C PHE A 27 -13.35 12.02 6.59
N ALA A 28 -12.99 13.21 7.05
CA ALA A 28 -13.94 14.26 7.38
C ALA A 28 -14.38 15.03 6.12
N ASP A 29 -13.48 15.17 5.15
CA ASP A 29 -13.69 15.90 3.92
C ASP A 29 -12.91 15.30 2.73
N ASP A 30 -12.97 15.96 1.59
CA ASP A 30 -12.26 15.52 0.37
C ASP A 30 -10.75 15.75 0.47
N HIS A 31 -10.32 16.76 1.22
CA HIS A 31 -8.91 17.00 1.48
C HIS A 31 -8.26 15.82 2.22
N ASP A 32 -8.96 15.23 3.17
CA ASP A 32 -8.48 14.01 3.85
C ASP A 32 -8.29 12.84 2.87
N ARG A 33 -9.19 12.69 1.90
CA ARG A 33 -9.08 11.67 0.85
C ARG A 33 -7.87 11.93 -0.06
N GLU A 34 -7.64 13.19 -0.42
CA GLU A 34 -6.45 13.59 -1.19
C GLU A 34 -5.16 13.28 -0.42
N VAL A 35 -5.10 13.66 0.87
CA VAL A 35 -3.97 13.34 1.75
C VAL A 35 -3.76 11.84 1.89
N PHE A 36 -4.84 11.05 1.93
CA PHE A 36 -4.77 9.60 1.98
C PHE A 36 -4.17 9.01 0.70
N VAL A 37 -4.65 9.43 -0.47
CA VAL A 37 -4.13 8.98 -1.79
C VAL A 37 -2.67 9.41 -1.97
N ALA A 38 -2.31 10.63 -1.58
CA ALA A 38 -0.94 11.10 -1.58
C ALA A 38 -0.02 10.26 -0.66
N THR A 39 -0.54 9.88 0.53
CA THR A 39 0.18 9.02 1.48
C THR A 39 0.35 7.61 0.91
N LEU A 40 -0.64 7.08 0.19
CA LEU A 40 -0.52 5.80 -0.53
C LEU A 40 0.57 5.87 -1.61
N GLY A 41 0.62 6.95 -2.40
CA GLY A 41 1.68 7.16 -3.39
C GLY A 41 3.07 7.20 -2.75
N GLN A 42 3.23 7.90 -1.62
CA GLN A 42 4.48 7.90 -0.84
C GLN A 42 4.83 6.50 -0.33
N THR A 43 3.84 5.71 0.07
CA THR A 43 4.04 4.32 0.48
C THR A 43 4.56 3.49 -0.69
N CYS A 44 3.97 3.62 -1.87
CA CYS A 44 4.41 2.91 -3.08
C CYS A 44 5.87 3.25 -3.42
N THR A 45 6.27 4.52 -3.35
CA THR A 45 7.67 4.94 -3.56
C THR A 45 8.62 4.28 -2.56
N LYS A 46 8.21 4.13 -1.29
CA LYS A 46 9.06 3.55 -0.23
C LYS A 46 9.17 2.03 -0.28
N THR A 47 8.12 1.37 -0.74
CA THR A 47 7.97 -0.09 -0.61
C THR A 47 8.04 -0.82 -1.93
N GLY A 48 8.01 -0.08 -3.04
CA GLY A 48 7.90 -0.63 -4.39
C GLY A 48 6.53 -1.24 -4.69
N TRP A 49 5.50 -0.96 -3.86
CA TRP A 49 4.16 -1.50 -4.10
C TRP A 49 3.59 -1.03 -5.42
N GLN A 50 2.86 -1.93 -6.07
CA GLN A 50 2.07 -1.68 -7.26
C GLN A 50 0.59 -1.78 -6.88
N VAL A 51 -0.15 -0.70 -7.07
CA VAL A 51 -1.59 -0.67 -6.78
C VAL A 51 -2.33 -0.99 -8.07
N HIS A 52 -3.19 -2.02 -8.04
CA HIS A 52 -4.05 -2.37 -9.17
C HIS A 52 -5.44 -1.74 -9.06
N ALA A 53 -5.99 -1.64 -7.86
CA ALA A 53 -7.26 -0.94 -7.64
C ALA A 53 -7.32 -0.34 -6.26
N TYR A 54 -8.07 0.76 -6.11
CA TYR A 54 -8.46 1.29 -4.81
C TYR A 54 -9.87 1.87 -4.84
N CYS A 55 -10.50 1.89 -3.67
CA CYS A 55 -11.75 2.59 -3.42
C CYS A 55 -11.76 3.09 -1.98
N LEU A 56 -12.04 4.37 -1.79
CA LEU A 56 -12.17 5.02 -0.50
C LEU A 56 -13.65 5.24 -0.20
N MET A 57 -14.15 4.56 0.82
CA MET A 57 -15.50 4.74 1.35
C MET A 57 -15.45 5.71 2.54
N SER A 58 -16.58 6.17 3.05
CA SER A 58 -16.58 7.13 4.17
C SER A 58 -15.78 6.66 5.40
N ASN A 59 -15.94 5.40 5.78
CA ASN A 59 -15.37 4.85 7.00
C ASN A 59 -14.43 3.66 6.80
N HIS A 60 -14.07 3.33 5.56
CA HIS A 60 -13.13 2.27 5.25
C HIS A 60 -12.58 2.45 3.83
N PHE A 61 -11.55 1.68 3.51
CA PHE A 61 -11.00 1.63 2.17
C PHE A 61 -10.78 0.19 1.71
N HIS A 62 -10.70 0.01 0.42
CA HIS A 62 -10.30 -1.23 -0.24
C HIS A 62 -9.15 -0.97 -1.21
N TRP A 63 -8.13 -1.82 -1.18
CA TRP A 63 -7.02 -1.82 -2.12
C TRP A 63 -6.76 -3.20 -2.68
N VAL A 64 -6.37 -3.28 -3.94
CA VAL A 64 -5.70 -4.44 -4.52
C VAL A 64 -4.28 -4.03 -4.81
N ILE A 65 -3.34 -4.62 -4.08
CA ILE A 65 -1.91 -4.28 -4.15
C ILE A 65 -1.06 -5.51 -4.39
N GLU A 66 -0.02 -5.34 -5.19
CA GLU A 66 1.07 -6.30 -5.35
C GLU A 66 2.30 -5.79 -4.61
N THR A 67 2.96 -6.69 -3.91
CA THR A 67 4.17 -6.38 -3.15
C THR A 67 5.36 -7.08 -3.77
N PRO A 68 6.16 -6.42 -4.66
CA PRO A 68 7.35 -7.02 -5.25
C PRO A 68 8.34 -7.52 -4.21
N GLN A 69 8.36 -6.89 -3.05
CA GLN A 69 9.10 -7.33 -1.86
C GLN A 69 8.11 -7.78 -0.77
N PRO A 70 8.47 -8.75 0.11
CA PRO A 70 7.59 -9.25 1.16
C PRO A 70 7.43 -8.25 2.32
N ASN A 71 6.96 -7.03 2.05
CA ASN A 71 6.96 -5.87 2.96
C ASN A 71 5.56 -5.31 3.28
N LEU A 72 4.49 -6.08 3.07
CA LEU A 72 3.11 -5.66 3.34
C LEU A 72 2.93 -5.05 4.74
N VAL A 73 3.42 -5.75 5.77
CA VAL A 73 3.24 -5.31 7.17
C VAL A 73 3.97 -3.99 7.45
N ALA A 74 5.18 -3.83 6.91
CA ALA A 74 5.96 -2.61 7.07
C ALA A 74 5.28 -1.42 6.37
N GLY A 75 4.85 -1.63 5.11
CA GLY A 75 4.17 -0.61 4.33
C GLY A 75 2.83 -0.18 4.94
N ILE A 76 1.98 -1.14 5.36
CA ILE A 76 0.70 -0.80 6.02
C ILE A 76 0.93 -0.04 7.32
N ARG A 77 1.89 -0.47 8.14
CA ARG A 77 2.23 0.26 9.38
C ARG A 77 2.62 1.70 9.08
N TRP A 78 3.46 1.90 8.07
CA TRP A 78 3.89 3.22 7.68
C TRP A 78 2.72 4.05 7.15
N MET A 79 1.94 3.51 6.25
CA MET A 79 0.80 4.16 5.60
C MET A 79 -0.26 4.59 6.62
N LEU A 80 -0.81 3.64 7.37
CA LEU A 80 -1.89 3.93 8.31
C LEU A 80 -1.41 4.81 9.47
N GLY A 81 -0.19 4.59 9.96
CA GLY A 81 0.39 5.42 11.01
C GLY A 81 0.64 6.86 10.56
N THR A 82 1.16 7.06 9.35
CA THR A 82 1.40 8.39 8.78
C THR A 82 0.10 9.12 8.52
N TYR A 83 -0.90 8.44 7.92
CA TYR A 83 -2.20 9.06 7.69
C TYR A 83 -2.91 9.41 9.00
N THR A 84 -2.95 8.50 9.98
CA THR A 84 -3.53 8.79 11.30
C THR A 84 -2.90 10.03 11.95
N GLN A 85 -1.56 10.17 11.88
CA GLN A 85 -0.89 11.35 12.43
C GLN A 85 -1.30 12.63 11.69
N ARG A 86 -1.44 12.59 10.37
CA ARG A 86 -1.87 13.73 9.54
C ARG A 86 -3.30 14.11 9.87
N PHE A 87 -4.22 13.15 9.87
CA PHE A 87 -5.62 13.33 10.23
C PHE A 87 -5.78 13.92 11.63
N ASN A 88 -5.15 13.29 12.63
CA ASN A 88 -5.22 13.73 14.02
C ASN A 88 -4.70 15.16 14.20
N ARG A 89 -3.59 15.51 13.52
CA ARG A 89 -3.05 16.88 13.55
C ARG A 89 -4.00 17.89 12.91
N GLN A 90 -4.57 17.55 11.75
CA GLN A 90 -5.49 18.40 11.01
C GLN A 90 -6.76 18.71 11.81
N HIS A 91 -7.36 17.66 12.36
CA HIS A 91 -8.66 17.71 13.01
C HIS A 91 -8.57 17.83 14.54
N ARG A 92 -7.36 18.04 15.11
CA ARG A 92 -7.14 18.07 16.57
C ARG A 92 -7.74 16.84 17.27
N HIS A 93 -7.66 15.69 16.59
CA HIS A 93 -8.16 14.41 17.09
C HIS A 93 -7.04 13.66 17.82
N TRP A 94 -7.42 12.77 18.77
CA TRP A 94 -6.50 12.00 19.60
C TRP A 94 -6.87 10.52 19.55
N GLY A 95 -5.88 9.64 19.56
CA GLY A 95 -6.11 8.21 19.62
C GLY A 95 -6.06 7.51 18.27
N HIS A 96 -6.75 6.36 18.20
CA HIS A 96 -6.75 5.50 17.03
C HIS A 96 -7.80 5.95 16.01
N LEU A 97 -7.40 6.17 14.76
CA LEU A 97 -8.33 6.42 13.67
C LEU A 97 -8.89 5.11 13.10
N PHE A 98 -8.08 4.05 13.08
CA PHE A 98 -8.47 2.74 12.54
C PHE A 98 -8.73 1.73 13.65
N GLY A 99 -9.87 1.03 13.57
CA GLY A 99 -10.27 -0.01 14.51
C GLY A 99 -9.55 -1.33 14.23
N GLY A 100 -8.75 -1.79 15.21
CA GLY A 100 -8.12 -3.09 15.17
C GLY A 100 -7.08 -3.25 14.06
N ARG A 101 -6.89 -4.50 13.59
CA ARG A 101 -5.93 -4.83 12.51
C ARG A 101 -6.61 -4.74 11.15
N TYR A 102 -5.89 -4.18 10.16
CA TYR A 102 -6.33 -4.27 8.77
C TYR A 102 -6.56 -5.73 8.35
N LYS A 103 -7.47 -5.98 7.44
CA LYS A 103 -7.65 -7.27 6.76
C LYS A 103 -6.76 -7.29 5.52
N ALA A 104 -6.13 -8.41 5.26
CA ALA A 104 -5.41 -8.66 4.02
C ALA A 104 -5.72 -10.09 3.60
N GLN A 105 -6.31 -10.22 2.44
CA GLN A 105 -6.65 -11.47 1.79
C GLN A 105 -5.67 -11.68 0.65
N LEU A 106 -4.98 -12.83 0.65
CA LEU A 106 -4.10 -13.22 -0.43
C LEU A 106 -4.92 -13.54 -1.69
N ILE A 107 -4.47 -13.05 -2.83
CA ILE A 107 -5.03 -13.34 -4.14
C ILE A 107 -4.11 -14.34 -4.83
N ASP A 108 -4.69 -15.41 -5.38
CA ASP A 108 -3.96 -16.43 -6.14
C ASP A 108 -3.47 -15.83 -7.46
N GLU A 109 -2.16 -15.60 -7.52
CA GLU A 109 -1.49 -15.00 -8.67
C GLU A 109 -1.33 -15.94 -9.87
N ARG A 110 -1.59 -17.26 -9.68
CA ARG A 110 -1.48 -18.26 -10.73
C ARG A 110 -2.60 -18.15 -11.76
N SER A 111 -3.73 -17.56 -11.38
CA SER A 111 -4.83 -17.26 -12.28
C SER A 111 -5.18 -15.78 -12.23
N ALA A 112 -5.14 -15.19 -13.38
CA ALA A 112 -5.50 -13.82 -13.66
C ALA A 112 -6.92 -13.46 -13.26
N SER A 113 -7.84 -14.41 -13.34
CA SER A 113 -9.26 -14.21 -13.02
C SER A 113 -9.48 -13.72 -11.59
N TYR A 114 -8.68 -14.18 -10.63
CA TYR A 114 -8.81 -13.73 -9.23
C TYR A 114 -8.38 -12.30 -9.02
N LEU A 115 -7.34 -11.84 -9.73
CA LEU A 115 -6.92 -10.44 -9.70
C LEU A 115 -7.99 -9.54 -10.29
N VAL A 116 -8.53 -9.93 -11.46
CA VAL A 116 -9.63 -9.21 -12.12
C VAL A 116 -10.85 -9.14 -11.21
N ALA A 117 -11.27 -10.28 -10.64
CA ALA A 117 -12.41 -10.34 -9.73
C ALA A 117 -12.23 -9.40 -8.53
N ALA A 118 -11.02 -9.37 -7.92
CA ALA A 118 -10.72 -8.48 -6.82
C ALA A 118 -10.75 -7.00 -7.22
N CYS A 119 -10.19 -6.66 -8.40
CA CYS A 119 -10.21 -5.29 -8.91
C CYS A 119 -11.62 -4.83 -9.26
N ASN A 120 -12.41 -5.67 -9.94
CA ASN A 120 -13.82 -5.37 -10.26
C ASN A 120 -14.63 -5.16 -8.97
N TYR A 121 -14.43 -6.04 -7.97
CA TYR A 121 -15.06 -5.87 -6.66
C TYR A 121 -14.74 -4.51 -6.04
N VAL A 122 -13.48 -4.09 -6.10
CA VAL A 122 -13.04 -2.79 -5.53
C VAL A 122 -13.62 -1.63 -6.32
N HIS A 123 -13.62 -1.68 -7.65
CA HIS A 123 -14.18 -0.63 -8.51
C HIS A 123 -15.70 -0.49 -8.35
N LEU A 124 -16.42 -1.59 -8.14
CA LEU A 124 -17.87 -1.61 -8.01
C LEU A 124 -18.37 -1.34 -6.57
N ASN A 125 -17.46 -1.17 -5.60
CA ASN A 125 -17.88 -0.87 -4.23
C ASN A 125 -18.77 0.36 -4.09
N PRO A 126 -18.55 1.50 -4.80
CA PRO A 126 -19.43 2.66 -4.71
C PRO A 126 -20.86 2.36 -5.16
N ALA A 127 -21.03 1.62 -6.27
CA ALA A 127 -22.35 1.22 -6.77
C ALA A 127 -23.05 0.27 -5.78
N ARG A 128 -22.33 -0.72 -5.25
CA ARG A 128 -22.84 -1.66 -4.24
C ARG A 128 -23.22 -1.01 -2.91
N ALA A 129 -22.60 0.10 -2.59
CA ALA A 129 -22.91 0.88 -1.39
C ALA A 129 -24.01 1.93 -1.62
N GLY A 130 -24.60 2.00 -2.83
CA GLY A 130 -25.63 2.97 -3.19
C GLY A 130 -25.10 4.41 -3.29
N LEU A 131 -23.78 4.59 -3.45
CA LEU A 131 -23.15 5.90 -3.63
C LEU A 131 -23.21 6.40 -5.07
N ILE A 132 -23.58 5.53 -6.00
CA ILE A 132 -23.86 5.84 -7.40
C ILE A 132 -25.37 5.76 -7.57
N GLN A 133 -26.02 6.87 -7.96
CA GLN A 133 -27.45 6.91 -8.19
C GLN A 133 -27.80 6.16 -9.50
N GLU A 134 -29.04 5.73 -9.60
CA GLU A 134 -29.55 5.13 -10.82
C GLU A 134 -29.38 6.05 -12.03
N GLY A 135 -28.85 5.53 -13.13
CA GLY A 135 -28.50 6.32 -14.31
C GLY A 135 -27.15 7.06 -14.26
N GLN A 136 -26.49 7.11 -13.12
CA GLN A 136 -25.13 7.66 -13.03
C GLN A 136 -24.08 6.62 -13.42
N LYS A 137 -23.01 7.09 -14.08
CA LYS A 137 -21.87 6.25 -14.46
C LYS A 137 -20.96 6.01 -13.27
N LEU A 138 -20.35 4.81 -13.20
CA LEU A 138 -19.39 4.46 -12.17
C LEU A 138 -18.19 5.43 -12.09
N GLU A 139 -17.80 6.01 -13.21
CA GLU A 139 -16.70 7.00 -13.30
C GLU A 139 -16.99 8.35 -12.60
N THR A 140 -18.22 8.58 -12.17
CA THR A 140 -18.59 9.79 -11.41
C THR A 140 -18.13 9.74 -9.96
N TYR A 141 -17.79 8.55 -9.45
CA TYR A 141 -17.24 8.42 -8.11
C TYR A 141 -15.73 8.71 -8.12
N PRO A 142 -15.29 9.88 -7.62
CA PRO A 142 -13.90 10.32 -7.78
C PRO A 142 -12.91 9.56 -6.86
N TRP A 143 -13.40 8.96 -5.79
CA TRP A 143 -12.60 8.34 -4.73
C TRP A 143 -12.31 6.86 -4.96
N SER A 144 -12.27 6.45 -6.23
CA SER A 144 -11.82 5.14 -6.67
C SER A 144 -10.78 5.26 -7.79
N SER A 145 -10.05 4.19 -8.02
CA SER A 145 -9.10 4.14 -9.15
C SER A 145 -9.80 4.00 -10.51
N TYR A 146 -11.09 3.70 -10.54
CA TYR A 146 -11.82 3.47 -11.80
C TYR A 146 -11.74 4.65 -12.79
N PRO A 147 -11.96 5.93 -12.39
CA PRO A 147 -11.77 7.07 -13.29
C PRO A 147 -10.36 7.16 -13.90
N ALA A 148 -9.34 6.78 -13.15
CA ALA A 148 -7.95 6.80 -13.61
C ALA A 148 -7.62 5.68 -14.61
N TYR A 149 -8.39 4.59 -14.61
CA TYR A 149 -8.34 3.57 -15.67
C TYR A 149 -8.81 4.14 -17.01
N LEU A 150 -9.79 5.02 -17.00
CA LEU A 150 -10.40 5.60 -18.20
C LEU A 150 -9.66 6.86 -18.70
N ARG A 151 -9.03 7.59 -17.78
CA ARG A 151 -8.40 8.90 -18.04
C ARG A 151 -6.91 8.87 -17.66
N PRO A 152 -6.00 8.54 -18.60
CA PRO A 152 -4.56 8.47 -18.30
C PRO A 152 -3.95 9.75 -17.73
N ARG A 153 -4.55 10.92 -18.04
CA ARG A 153 -4.04 12.23 -17.57
C ARG A 153 -4.13 12.42 -16.04
N ILE A 154 -5.07 11.73 -15.37
CA ILE A 154 -5.22 11.79 -13.91
C ILE A 154 -4.65 10.56 -13.22
N ARG A 155 -4.05 9.65 -13.98
CA ARG A 155 -3.52 8.38 -13.45
C ARG A 155 -2.23 8.62 -12.69
N PRO A 156 -2.19 8.26 -11.39
CA PRO A 156 -0.96 8.31 -10.63
C PRO A 156 0.07 7.29 -11.18
N PRO A 157 1.38 7.60 -11.16
CA PRO A 157 2.40 6.70 -11.71
C PRO A 157 2.53 5.36 -10.96
N TRP A 158 2.04 5.27 -9.73
CA TRP A 158 2.03 4.06 -8.93
C TRP A 158 0.79 3.16 -9.16
N LEU A 159 -0.20 3.65 -9.93
CA LEU A 159 -1.39 2.86 -10.32
C LEU A 159 -1.08 2.04 -11.57
N ARG A 160 -1.05 0.74 -11.41
CA ARG A 160 -0.77 -0.22 -12.48
C ARG A 160 -2.06 -0.74 -13.10
N VAL A 161 -2.34 -0.34 -14.32
CA VAL A 161 -3.58 -0.71 -15.03
C VAL A 161 -3.36 -1.79 -16.10
N ASP A 162 -2.12 -1.89 -16.63
CA ASP A 162 -1.73 -2.79 -17.71
C ASP A 162 -2.09 -4.24 -17.43
N ARG A 163 -1.78 -4.71 -16.22
CA ARG A 163 -2.05 -6.08 -15.82
C ARG A 163 -3.55 -6.40 -15.84
N VAL A 164 -4.38 -5.55 -15.25
CA VAL A 164 -5.85 -5.76 -15.20
C VAL A 164 -6.47 -5.65 -16.60
N LEU A 165 -6.05 -4.65 -17.40
CA LEU A 165 -6.51 -4.53 -18.77
C LEU A 165 -6.07 -5.71 -19.62
N GLY A 166 -4.82 -6.17 -19.50
CA GLY A 166 -4.30 -7.34 -20.20
C GLY A 166 -5.09 -8.60 -19.90
N GLU A 167 -5.48 -8.80 -18.64
CA GLU A 167 -6.31 -9.94 -18.22
C GLU A 167 -7.75 -9.87 -18.75
N HIS A 168 -8.22 -8.67 -19.05
CA HIS A 168 -9.44 -8.48 -19.84
C HIS A 168 -9.23 -8.70 -21.36
N GLY A 169 -8.03 -9.12 -21.80
CA GLY A 169 -7.68 -9.24 -23.22
C GLY A 169 -7.47 -7.90 -23.93
N LEU A 170 -7.28 -6.82 -23.15
CA LEU A 170 -7.05 -5.46 -23.64
C LEU A 170 -5.56 -5.12 -23.48
N GLN A 171 -4.72 -5.70 -24.34
CA GLN A 171 -3.26 -5.64 -24.20
C GLN A 171 -2.67 -4.23 -24.29
N GLU A 172 -3.35 -3.32 -25.02
CA GLU A 172 -2.91 -1.93 -25.19
C GLU A 172 -3.87 -0.97 -24.49
N ASP A 173 -3.32 0.04 -23.81
CA ASP A 173 -4.11 1.10 -23.16
C ASP A 173 -4.55 2.17 -24.18
N THR A 174 -5.39 1.78 -25.12
CA THR A 174 -5.97 2.66 -26.15
C THR A 174 -7.34 3.21 -25.72
N VAL A 175 -7.83 4.22 -26.44
CA VAL A 175 -9.20 4.73 -26.24
C VAL A 175 -10.24 3.61 -26.47
N LYS A 176 -9.99 2.73 -27.46
CA LYS A 176 -10.85 1.59 -27.77
C LYS A 176 -10.89 0.61 -26.59
N SER A 177 -9.73 0.27 -26.05
CA SER A 177 -9.61 -0.64 -24.90
C SER A 177 -10.31 -0.09 -23.65
N ARG A 178 -10.16 1.21 -23.37
CA ARG A 178 -10.83 1.86 -22.23
C ARG A 178 -12.35 1.88 -22.37
N ARG A 179 -12.87 2.11 -23.60
CA ARG A 179 -14.32 2.02 -23.88
C ARG A 179 -14.84 0.60 -23.69
N GLU A 180 -14.09 -0.40 -24.15
CA GLU A 180 -14.46 -1.81 -23.98
C GLU A 180 -14.40 -2.21 -22.50
N PHE A 181 -13.40 -1.74 -21.74
CA PHE A 181 -13.35 -1.94 -20.31
C PHE A 181 -14.57 -1.34 -19.59
N THR A 182 -14.96 -0.10 -19.96
CA THR A 182 -16.19 0.54 -19.44
C THR A 182 -17.41 -0.32 -19.72
N ARG A 183 -17.60 -0.74 -20.96
CA ARG A 183 -18.73 -1.58 -21.37
C ARG A 183 -18.83 -2.87 -20.54
N ARG A 184 -17.71 -3.53 -20.31
CA ARG A 184 -17.67 -4.76 -19.47
C ARG A 184 -18.01 -4.48 -18.02
N MET A 185 -17.48 -3.40 -17.47
CA MET A 185 -17.77 -3.01 -16.09
C MET A 185 -19.25 -2.64 -15.87
N GLU A 186 -19.89 -2.00 -16.87
CA GLU A 186 -21.32 -1.66 -16.84
C GLU A 186 -22.21 -2.89 -16.97
N GLN A 187 -21.73 -3.96 -17.62
CA GLN A 187 -22.46 -5.23 -17.75
C GLN A 187 -22.45 -6.07 -16.47
N ILE A 188 -21.53 -5.80 -15.56
CA ILE A 188 -21.47 -6.50 -14.26
C ILE A 188 -22.56 -5.93 -13.37
N CYS A 189 -23.68 -6.65 -13.24
CA CYS A 189 -24.74 -6.23 -12.33
C CYS A 189 -24.26 -6.26 -10.87
N PRO A 190 -24.49 -5.19 -10.08
CA PRO A 190 -24.12 -5.20 -8.67
C PRO A 190 -24.74 -6.34 -7.86
N ALA A 191 -25.90 -6.87 -8.28
CA ALA A 191 -26.57 -8.00 -7.66
C ALA A 191 -25.82 -9.33 -7.90
N ASP A 192 -25.25 -9.53 -9.09
CA ASP A 192 -24.48 -10.74 -9.44
C ASP A 192 -23.19 -10.85 -8.62
N LEU A 193 -22.65 -9.69 -8.22
CA LEU A 193 -21.48 -9.63 -7.37
C LEU A 193 -21.71 -10.15 -5.93
N ALA A 194 -22.96 -10.31 -5.50
CA ALA A 194 -23.25 -10.77 -4.14
C ALA A 194 -22.88 -12.25 -3.93
N GLY A 195 -23.04 -13.09 -4.96
CA GLY A 195 -22.69 -14.53 -4.94
C GLY A 195 -21.21 -14.78 -5.24
N GLU A 196 -20.71 -14.27 -6.37
CA GLU A 196 -19.36 -14.50 -6.85
C GLU A 196 -18.26 -13.90 -5.95
N HIS A 197 -18.58 -12.83 -5.21
CA HIS A 197 -17.63 -12.16 -4.35
C HIS A 197 -17.81 -12.43 -2.85
N ALA A 198 -18.62 -13.42 -2.48
CA ALA A 198 -18.68 -13.89 -1.09
C ALA A 198 -17.30 -14.25 -0.51
N PRO A 199 -16.37 -14.86 -1.27
CA PRO A 199 -14.99 -15.09 -0.83
C PRO A 199 -14.22 -13.81 -0.51
N LEU A 200 -14.47 -12.69 -1.23
CA LEU A 200 -13.80 -11.40 -0.96
C LEU A 200 -14.27 -10.71 0.33
N ARG A 201 -15.42 -11.12 0.86
CA ARG A 201 -15.94 -10.61 2.14
C ARG A 201 -15.43 -11.40 3.34
N ARG A 202 -15.10 -12.69 3.15
CA ARG A 202 -14.73 -13.63 4.21
C ARG A 202 -13.54 -14.47 3.78
N GLY A 203 -12.71 -14.83 4.73
CA GLY A 203 -11.56 -15.69 4.47
C GLY A 203 -10.23 -14.93 4.38
N TRP A 204 -9.15 -15.68 4.27
CA TRP A 204 -7.77 -15.19 4.23
C TRP A 204 -7.14 -15.30 2.83
N LYS A 205 -7.79 -16.03 1.91
CA LYS A 205 -7.36 -16.24 0.52
C LYS A 205 -8.51 -16.06 -0.45
N LEU A 206 -8.20 -15.65 -1.66
CA LEU A 206 -9.01 -15.68 -2.87
C LEU A 206 -8.21 -16.46 -3.92
N GLY A 207 -8.66 -17.63 -4.28
CA GLY A 207 -7.93 -18.52 -5.20
C GLY A 207 -8.55 -19.90 -5.28
N ALA A 208 -7.93 -20.75 -6.07
CA ALA A 208 -8.31 -22.14 -6.22
C ALA A 208 -8.24 -22.93 -4.90
N GLU A 209 -8.88 -24.09 -4.84
CA GLU A 209 -8.91 -24.91 -3.64
C GLU A 209 -7.49 -25.28 -3.17
N ASP A 210 -6.62 -25.66 -4.11
CA ASP A 210 -5.23 -26.05 -3.90
C ASP A 210 -4.29 -24.88 -3.59
N PHE A 211 -4.77 -23.62 -3.62
CA PHE A 211 -3.92 -22.45 -3.38
C PHE A 211 -3.27 -22.46 -2.00
N ALA A 212 -3.94 -22.99 -0.99
CA ALA A 212 -3.37 -23.12 0.35
C ALA A 212 -2.18 -24.10 0.38
N ASP A 213 -2.30 -25.23 -0.30
CA ASP A 213 -1.25 -26.25 -0.36
C ASP A 213 -0.05 -25.76 -1.17
N TRP A 214 -0.31 -25.14 -2.31
CA TRP A 214 0.73 -24.48 -3.10
C TRP A 214 1.48 -23.40 -2.28
N LEU A 215 0.76 -22.58 -1.52
CA LEU A 215 1.39 -21.63 -0.61
C LEU A 215 2.25 -22.31 0.46
N ALA A 216 1.73 -23.37 1.07
CA ALA A 216 2.45 -24.13 2.08
C ALA A 216 3.75 -24.71 1.51
N GLU A 217 3.71 -25.28 0.31
CA GLU A 217 4.87 -25.79 -0.40
C GLU A 217 5.89 -24.69 -0.73
N ARG A 218 5.42 -23.59 -1.35
CA ARG A 218 6.25 -22.42 -1.70
C ARG A 218 6.90 -21.80 -0.46
N LEU A 219 6.16 -21.76 0.64
CA LEU A 219 6.62 -21.22 1.90
C LEU A 219 7.45 -22.22 2.70
N GLY A 220 7.17 -23.52 2.63
CA GLY A 220 7.97 -24.59 3.24
C GLY A 220 9.39 -24.70 2.64
N ARG A 221 9.51 -24.47 1.35
CA ARG A 221 10.81 -24.43 0.63
C ARG A 221 11.68 -23.21 0.99
N ARG A 222 11.17 -22.20 1.71
CA ARG A 222 11.83 -20.92 2.02
C ARG A 222 12.16 -20.70 3.50
N GLY A 223 12.34 -21.75 4.31
CA GLY A 223 12.75 -21.61 5.71
C GLY A 223 11.65 -21.29 6.72
N ARG A 224 11.97 -21.30 8.00
CA ARG A 224 11.04 -21.12 9.12
C ARG A 224 10.52 -19.68 9.24
N PRO A 225 9.32 -19.42 9.85
CA PRO A 225 8.73 -18.07 9.98
C PRO A 225 9.64 -17.01 10.64
N GLY A 226 10.54 -17.43 11.52
CA GLY A 226 11.52 -16.54 12.18
C GLY A 226 12.66 -16.09 11.26
N GLU A 227 13.12 -16.98 10.35
CA GLU A 227 14.16 -16.66 9.37
C GLU A 227 13.68 -15.65 8.34
N ARG A 228 12.40 -15.70 7.95
CA ARG A 228 11.79 -14.76 7.00
C ARG A 228 11.62 -13.35 7.56
N ALA A 229 11.33 -13.21 8.85
CA ALA A 229 11.30 -11.90 9.48
C ALA A 229 12.69 -11.27 9.54
N ARG A 230 13.73 -12.12 9.64
CA ARG A 230 15.13 -11.74 9.62
C ARG A 230 15.60 -11.39 8.22
N GLU A 231 15.35 -12.22 7.20
CA GLU A 231 15.66 -11.95 5.79
C GLU A 231 15.03 -10.64 5.28
N ARG A 232 13.80 -10.32 5.75
CA ARG A 232 13.12 -9.07 5.37
C ARG A 232 13.76 -7.87 6.04
N ARG A 233 14.11 -7.96 7.31
CA ARG A 233 14.88 -6.90 7.98
C ARG A 233 16.21 -6.68 7.28
N GLU A 234 16.89 -7.77 6.92
CA GLU A 234 18.13 -7.76 6.17
C GLU A 234 17.97 -7.10 4.79
N THR A 235 16.82 -7.27 4.10
CA THR A 235 16.59 -6.65 2.78
C THR A 235 16.32 -5.15 2.90
N ASP A 236 15.47 -4.72 3.83
CA ASP A 236 15.18 -3.30 4.07
C ASP A 236 16.43 -2.59 4.63
N GLU A 237 17.16 -3.24 5.55
CA GLU A 237 18.43 -2.76 6.07
C GLU A 237 19.52 -2.73 5.00
N ALA A 238 19.63 -3.75 4.15
CA ALA A 238 20.60 -3.78 3.06
C ALA A 238 20.40 -2.64 2.06
N LEU A 239 19.15 -2.30 1.75
CA LEU A 239 18.82 -1.12 0.96
C LEU A 239 19.25 0.17 1.67
N ALA A 240 18.89 0.31 2.95
CA ALA A 240 19.24 1.47 3.74
C ALA A 240 20.76 1.64 3.89
N GLU A 241 21.49 0.55 4.15
CA GLU A 241 22.96 0.54 4.22
C GLU A 241 23.61 0.94 2.89
N ARG A 242 23.07 0.47 1.78
CA ARG A 242 23.53 0.86 0.44
C ARG A 242 23.35 2.35 0.19
N LEU A 243 22.23 2.93 0.62
CA LEU A 243 21.97 4.38 0.53
C LEU A 243 22.91 5.17 1.44
N VAL A 244 23.18 4.69 2.66
CA VAL A 244 24.17 5.30 3.55
C VAL A 244 25.56 5.28 2.92
N GLY A 245 26.00 4.12 2.43
CA GLY A 245 27.33 3.98 1.80
C GLY A 245 27.47 4.86 0.55
N ALA A 246 26.42 4.96 -0.29
CA ALA A 246 26.42 5.85 -1.44
C ALA A 246 26.57 7.32 -1.02
N GLY A 247 25.77 7.78 -0.07
CA GLY A 247 25.81 9.17 0.35
C GLY A 247 27.05 9.55 1.16
N LEU A 248 27.66 8.59 1.86
CA LEU A 248 28.98 8.83 2.47
C LEU A 248 30.06 9.02 1.39
N ARG A 249 30.05 8.20 0.33
CA ARG A 249 30.98 8.38 -0.82
C ARG A 249 30.76 9.72 -1.52
N GLU A 250 29.50 10.10 -1.78
CA GLU A 250 29.16 11.39 -2.37
C GLU A 250 29.68 12.58 -1.53
N ALA A 251 29.67 12.43 -0.20
CA ALA A 251 30.19 13.44 0.73
C ALA A 251 31.71 13.37 0.95
N GLY A 252 32.39 12.36 0.41
CA GLY A 252 33.82 12.12 0.66
C GLY A 252 34.12 11.62 2.08
N TRP A 253 33.13 11.05 2.77
CA TRP A 253 33.25 10.59 4.15
C TRP A 253 33.54 9.10 4.26
N LYS A 254 34.39 8.75 5.24
CA LYS A 254 34.56 7.39 5.72
C LYS A 254 33.53 7.11 6.82
N GLU A 255 33.22 5.84 7.03
CA GLU A 255 32.26 5.39 8.05
C GLU A 255 32.58 5.93 9.46
N ALA A 256 33.87 5.94 9.81
CA ALA A 256 34.34 6.42 11.12
C ALA A 256 34.00 7.90 11.36
N GLU A 257 33.86 8.70 10.33
CA GLU A 257 33.60 10.14 10.42
C GLU A 257 32.17 10.45 10.89
N LEU A 258 31.26 9.50 10.79
CA LEU A 258 29.92 9.62 11.38
C LEU A 258 29.97 9.89 12.89
N LYS A 259 30.98 9.43 13.61
CA LYS A 259 31.15 9.70 15.05
C LYS A 259 31.79 11.05 15.32
N LEU A 260 32.61 11.57 14.41
CA LEU A 260 33.38 12.80 14.59
C LEU A 260 32.55 14.06 14.33
N TYR A 261 31.62 14.00 13.38
CA TYR A 261 30.82 15.17 13.03
C TYR A 261 29.59 15.36 13.93
N PRO A 262 29.15 16.62 14.16
CA PRO A 262 27.97 16.92 14.96
C PRO A 262 26.71 16.17 14.51
N LYS A 263 25.81 15.89 15.46
CA LYS A 263 24.56 15.19 15.25
C LYS A 263 23.67 15.82 14.16
N GLY A 264 23.66 17.17 14.09
CA GLY A 264 22.90 17.95 13.08
C GLY A 264 23.70 18.34 11.84
N HIS A 265 24.87 17.74 11.58
CA HIS A 265 25.65 18.07 10.40
C HIS A 265 24.86 17.89 9.11
N ARG A 266 24.98 18.81 8.14
CA ARG A 266 24.18 18.86 6.91
C ARG A 266 24.16 17.55 6.12
N VAL A 267 25.28 16.83 6.05
CA VAL A 267 25.40 15.53 5.37
C VAL A 267 24.52 14.49 6.07
N LYS A 268 24.57 14.40 7.41
CA LYS A 268 23.73 13.48 8.16
C LYS A 268 22.24 13.79 8.00
N VAL A 269 21.88 15.07 8.02
CA VAL A 269 20.49 15.51 7.84
C VAL A 269 20.01 15.18 6.44
N HIS A 270 20.84 15.38 5.41
CA HIS A 270 20.53 15.01 4.04
C HIS A 270 20.32 13.50 3.90
N LEU A 271 21.24 12.69 4.41
CA LEU A 271 21.12 11.23 4.44
C LEU A 271 19.88 10.77 5.20
N ALA A 272 19.59 11.38 6.34
CA ALA A 272 18.39 11.05 7.12
C ALA A 272 17.10 11.37 6.36
N ARG A 273 17.04 12.49 5.63
CA ARG A 273 15.91 12.83 4.74
C ARG A 273 15.76 11.80 3.64
N ARG A 274 16.83 11.42 2.98
CA ARG A 274 16.85 10.41 1.93
C ARG A 274 16.39 9.04 2.44
N LEU A 275 16.93 8.57 3.56
CA LEU A 275 16.50 7.33 4.21
C LEU A 275 15.01 7.35 4.59
N ARG A 276 14.53 8.49 5.09
CA ARG A 276 13.10 8.67 5.39
C ARG A 276 12.23 8.68 4.14
N ALA A 277 12.74 9.17 3.02
CA ALA A 277 12.02 9.21 1.76
C ALA A 277 11.98 7.85 1.06
N GLU A 278 13.10 7.12 1.04
CA GLU A 278 13.33 5.97 0.17
C GLU A 278 13.21 4.62 0.89
N THR A 279 13.14 4.60 2.25
CA THR A 279 13.12 3.33 3.00
C THR A 279 12.04 3.31 4.08
N PRO A 280 11.57 2.10 4.50
CA PRO A 280 10.66 1.96 5.63
C PRO A 280 11.38 2.03 7.00
N MET A 281 12.66 2.40 7.03
CA MET A 281 13.45 2.40 8.27
C MET A 281 12.89 3.35 9.31
N THR A 282 12.91 2.92 10.58
CA THR A 282 12.40 3.71 11.70
C THR A 282 13.34 4.90 12.00
N ARG A 283 12.79 5.96 12.60
CA ARG A 283 13.60 7.10 13.07
C ARG A 283 14.69 6.65 14.04
N SER A 284 14.40 5.70 14.92
CA SER A 284 15.38 5.14 15.85
C SER A 284 16.54 4.44 15.13
N TRP A 285 16.25 3.65 14.11
CA TRP A 285 17.29 3.03 13.28
C TRP A 285 18.16 4.09 12.60
N ILE A 286 17.53 5.08 11.95
CA ILE A 286 18.25 6.17 11.25
C ILE A 286 19.16 6.95 12.19
N THR A 287 18.64 7.33 13.39
CA THR A 287 19.44 8.07 14.37
C THR A 287 20.62 7.27 14.90
N ASN A 288 20.44 6.00 15.19
CA ASN A 288 21.50 5.12 15.63
C ASN A 288 22.53 4.91 14.53
N ARG A 289 22.09 4.64 13.31
CA ARG A 289 22.97 4.40 12.16
C ARG A 289 23.81 5.62 11.78
N LEU A 290 23.22 6.81 11.76
CA LEU A 290 23.90 8.04 11.39
C LEU A 290 24.52 8.78 12.60
N GLN A 291 24.47 8.18 13.80
CA GLN A 291 24.99 8.79 15.04
C GLN A 291 24.40 10.20 15.29
N MET A 292 23.05 10.30 15.19
CA MET A 292 22.32 11.58 15.31
C MET A 292 21.64 11.78 16.68
N GLY A 293 21.79 10.85 17.63
CA GLY A 293 21.19 10.94 18.95
C GLY A 293 19.76 10.37 18.99
N SER A 294 18.76 11.13 19.46
CA SER A 294 17.41 10.61 19.67
C SER A 294 16.50 10.77 18.45
N ALA A 295 15.47 9.91 18.37
CA ALA A 295 14.43 10.00 17.33
C ALA A 295 13.66 11.33 17.40
N SER A 296 13.49 11.91 18.59
CA SER A 296 12.86 13.22 18.79
C SER A 296 13.73 14.35 18.22
N TYR A 297 15.04 14.31 18.43
CA TYR A 297 15.97 15.28 17.85
C TYR A 297 15.94 15.23 16.32
N LEU A 298 15.94 14.02 15.73
CA LEU A 298 15.78 13.86 14.28
C LEU A 298 14.46 14.45 13.80
N SER A 299 13.36 14.25 14.55
CA SER A 299 12.05 14.80 14.17
C SER A 299 12.08 16.32 14.10
N ASN A 300 12.73 16.98 15.05
CA ASN A 300 12.89 18.43 15.06
C ASN A 300 13.72 18.90 13.85
N LEU A 301 14.84 18.23 13.54
CA LEU A 301 15.68 18.56 12.38
C LEU A 301 14.97 18.37 11.02
N LEU A 302 14.04 17.41 10.92
CA LEU A 302 13.31 17.12 9.69
C LEU A 302 11.99 17.92 9.59
N GLY A 303 11.45 18.40 10.70
CA GLY A 303 10.20 19.16 10.78
C GLY A 303 10.36 20.68 10.67
N SER A 304 11.58 21.17 10.51
CA SER A 304 11.90 22.61 10.36
C SER A 304 11.92 23.05 8.88
N VAL A 305 11.04 22.47 8.05
CA VAL A 305 10.78 22.92 6.66
C VAL A 305 9.30 22.82 6.41
#